data_e1b7327c57a188349676ff9dc86f19af
#
_entry.id   e1b7327c57a188349676ff9dc86f19af
#
_cell.length_a   1.000
_cell.length_b   1.000
_cell.length_c   1.000
_cell.angle_alpha   90.00
_cell.angle_beta   90.00
_cell.angle_gamma   90.00
#
_symmetry.space_group_name_H-M   'P 1'
#
loop_
_entity.id
_entity.type
_entity.pdbx_description
1 polymer ?
#
loop_
_entity_poly.entity_id
_entity_poly.type
_entity_poly.pdbx_seq_one_letter_code
_entity_poly.pdbx_strand_id
1 'polypeptide(L)'
;QEHYTLKSSLLDVDLKGRVDWAFLYTDFMEDLARVFPTLQVGLDHHNVRSSANNYNDISFNVLTRDLDCFLALFESDFPCEIDYDTGIKGKYNSKDQSLDLTLSSSHLQFGDVVLDDVYGTQRLSNDSIFCDYVVDNMIYNDSLTFNKIEFFTDGSKGVLNSNLSWAPGTEQESRIDWDTKIHDK
;
A
#
# COMPACT_ATOMS: atom_id res chain seq x y z
N GLN A 1 20.56 3.68 -16.31
CA GLN A 1 19.49 3.13 -15.45
C GLN A 1 20.15 2.15 -14.49
N GLU A 2 20.01 2.37 -13.22
CA GLU A 2 20.53 1.50 -12.17
C GLU A 2 19.59 0.31 -11.97
N HIS A 3 20.16 -0.84 -11.57
CA HIS A 3 19.40 -2.03 -11.28
C HIS A 3 19.96 -2.68 -10.02
N TYR A 4 19.10 -2.86 -9.04
CA TYR A 4 19.42 -3.46 -7.75
C TYR A 4 18.54 -4.68 -7.55
N THR A 5 19.17 -5.79 -7.17
CA THR A 5 18.47 -7.03 -6.86
C THR A 5 18.93 -7.52 -5.49
N LEU A 6 17.98 -7.75 -4.61
CA LEU A 6 18.18 -8.43 -3.33
C LEU A 6 17.43 -9.74 -3.37
N LYS A 7 18.09 -10.83 -3.01
CA LYS A 7 17.46 -12.14 -2.82
C LYS A 7 17.83 -12.65 -1.43
N SER A 8 16.83 -12.95 -0.65
CA SER A 8 17.00 -13.46 0.70
C SER A 8 15.98 -14.54 1.03
N SER A 9 16.10 -15.15 2.21
CA SER A 9 15.08 -16.06 2.73
C SER A 9 13.80 -15.35 3.13
N LEU A 10 13.83 -14.02 3.32
CA LEU A 10 12.71 -13.23 3.80
C LEU A 10 11.93 -12.59 2.66
N LEU A 11 12.62 -12.06 1.66
CA LEU A 11 12.02 -11.36 0.54
C LEU A 11 13.00 -11.28 -0.65
N ASP A 12 12.42 -11.20 -1.84
CA ASP A 12 13.13 -10.86 -3.07
C ASP A 12 12.72 -9.45 -3.51
N VAL A 13 13.70 -8.60 -3.83
CA VAL A 13 13.47 -7.24 -4.32
C VAL A 13 14.19 -7.06 -5.64
N ASP A 14 13.49 -6.56 -6.63
CA ASP A 14 14.05 -6.08 -7.89
C ASP A 14 13.68 -4.60 -8.04
N LEU A 15 14.68 -3.74 -8.19
CA LEU A 15 14.51 -2.31 -8.22
C LEU A 15 15.29 -1.74 -9.41
N LYS A 16 14.60 -1.02 -10.30
CA LYS A 16 15.16 -0.46 -11.52
C LYS A 16 14.83 1.02 -11.63
N GLY A 17 15.82 1.81 -12.03
CA GLY A 17 15.59 3.21 -12.28
C GLY A 17 16.69 4.10 -11.74
N ARG A 18 16.32 5.28 -11.32
CA ARG A 18 17.17 6.25 -10.66
C ARG A 18 16.78 6.33 -9.19
N VAL A 19 17.73 6.08 -8.30
CA VAL A 19 17.49 6.07 -6.86
C VAL A 19 18.38 7.11 -6.19
N ASP A 20 17.77 8.02 -5.46
CA ASP A 20 18.46 8.86 -4.49
C ASP A 20 18.21 8.29 -3.09
N TRP A 21 19.10 7.40 -2.65
CA TRP A 21 18.97 6.70 -1.38
C TRP A 21 18.87 7.61 -0.15
N ALA A 22 19.49 8.79 -0.22
CA ALA A 22 19.46 9.74 0.89
C ALA A 22 18.08 10.35 1.11
N PHE A 23 17.26 10.43 0.06
CA PHE A 23 15.96 11.08 0.08
C PHE A 23 14.79 10.16 -0.24
N LEU A 24 15.03 8.91 -0.64
CA LEU A 24 13.96 7.99 -1.05
C LEU A 24 12.85 7.86 0.00
N TYR A 25 13.23 7.62 1.26
CA TYR A 25 12.29 7.48 2.36
C TYR A 25 11.52 8.79 2.63
N THR A 26 12.23 9.90 2.70
CA THR A 26 11.64 11.21 2.98
C THR A 26 10.68 11.62 1.88
N ASP A 27 11.08 11.51 0.62
CA ASP A 27 10.23 11.80 -0.54
C ASP A 27 8.95 10.97 -0.53
N PHE A 28 9.10 9.66 -0.32
CA PHE A 28 7.98 8.74 -0.29
C PHE A 28 6.99 9.07 0.83
N MET A 29 7.50 9.35 2.03
CA MET A 29 6.67 9.71 3.18
C MET A 29 6.00 11.08 3.01
N GLU A 30 6.69 12.06 2.42
CA GLU A 30 6.10 13.36 2.10
C GLU A 30 4.96 13.24 1.08
N ASP A 31 5.14 12.42 0.04
CA ASP A 31 4.11 12.18 -0.98
C ASP A 31 2.89 11.44 -0.39
N LEU A 32 3.11 10.46 0.50
CA LEU A 32 2.03 9.81 1.24
C LEU A 32 1.31 10.77 2.19
N ALA A 33 2.05 11.65 2.88
CA ALA A 33 1.48 12.58 3.84
C ALA A 33 0.57 13.65 3.21
N ARG A 34 0.70 13.91 1.91
CA ARG A 34 -0.25 14.75 1.18
C ARG A 34 -1.64 14.15 1.10
N VAL A 35 -1.72 12.84 0.96
CA VAL A 35 -3.00 12.11 0.92
C VAL A 35 -3.48 11.75 2.31
N PHE A 36 -2.55 11.42 3.19
CA PHE A 36 -2.81 11.03 4.57
C PHE A 36 -2.09 11.99 5.55
N PRO A 37 -2.66 13.17 5.84
CA PRO A 37 -2.01 14.19 6.68
C PRO A 37 -1.61 13.71 8.07
N THR A 38 -2.25 12.65 8.57
CA THR A 38 -1.88 12.00 9.83
C THR A 38 -0.48 11.40 9.84
N LEU A 39 0.09 11.10 8.66
CA LEU A 39 1.45 10.56 8.52
C LEU A 39 2.54 11.64 8.63
N GLN A 40 2.19 12.93 8.66
CA GLN A 40 3.16 14.02 8.87
C GLN A 40 3.78 14.05 10.27
N VAL A 41 3.19 13.31 11.21
CA VAL A 41 3.68 13.26 12.59
C VAL A 41 4.98 12.45 12.64
N GLY A 42 6.11 13.14 12.75
CA GLY A 42 7.44 12.52 12.91
C GLY A 42 8.40 12.67 11.72
N LEU A 43 8.02 13.40 10.67
CA LEU A 43 8.96 13.73 9.61
C LEU A 43 9.86 14.89 10.06
N ASP A 44 11.11 14.56 10.37
CA ASP A 44 12.15 15.59 10.63
C ASP A 44 12.56 16.23 9.30
N HIS A 45 12.10 17.45 9.03
CA HIS A 45 12.39 18.23 7.82
C HIS A 45 13.84 18.72 7.71
N HIS A 46 14.80 17.98 8.24
CA HIS A 46 16.20 18.46 8.34
C HIS A 46 17.06 18.27 7.09
N ASN A 47 16.57 17.60 6.05
CA ASN A 47 17.36 17.38 4.85
C ASN A 47 16.93 18.31 3.70
N VAL A 48 17.64 19.42 3.55
CA VAL A 48 17.50 20.30 2.39
C VAL A 48 18.17 19.63 1.19
N ARG A 49 17.43 19.36 0.13
CA ARG A 49 18.00 18.88 -1.13
C ARG A 49 19.04 19.87 -1.66
N SER A 50 20.24 19.39 -1.89
CA SER A 50 21.32 20.21 -2.43
C SER A 50 21.21 20.50 -3.93
N SER A 51 20.28 19.87 -4.64
CA SER A 51 20.12 20.01 -6.09
C SER A 51 18.69 19.69 -6.55
N ALA A 52 18.10 20.58 -7.33
CA ALA A 52 16.79 20.40 -7.99
C ALA A 52 16.78 19.24 -9.02
N ASN A 53 17.93 18.66 -9.33
CA ASN A 53 18.05 17.56 -10.29
C ASN A 53 18.02 16.17 -9.64
N ASN A 54 18.02 16.08 -8.32
CA ASN A 54 17.95 14.80 -7.62
C ASN A 54 16.48 14.43 -7.40
N TYR A 55 16.05 13.33 -7.97
CA TYR A 55 14.71 12.78 -7.79
C TYR A 55 14.77 11.26 -7.92
N ASN A 56 13.81 10.60 -7.35
CA ASN A 56 13.60 9.17 -7.46
C ASN A 56 12.66 8.88 -8.64
N ASP A 57 13.06 7.96 -9.52
CA ASP A 57 12.25 7.43 -10.63
C ASP A 57 12.53 5.94 -10.74
N ILE A 58 11.73 5.17 -10.03
CA ILE A 58 11.97 3.76 -9.78
C ILE A 58 10.78 2.90 -10.18
N SER A 59 11.09 1.72 -10.72
CA SER A 59 10.16 0.58 -10.81
C SER A 59 10.64 -0.48 -9.83
N PHE A 60 9.75 -1.04 -9.06
CA PHE A 60 10.07 -2.05 -8.08
C PHE A 60 9.15 -3.26 -8.15
N ASN A 61 9.70 -4.40 -7.77
CA ASN A 61 8.96 -5.64 -7.57
C ASN A 61 9.49 -6.31 -6.31
N VAL A 62 8.61 -6.54 -5.35
CA VAL A 62 8.90 -7.20 -4.08
C VAL A 62 8.07 -8.47 -4.02
N LEU A 63 8.70 -9.57 -3.69
CA LEU A 63 8.05 -10.85 -3.40
C LEU A 63 8.43 -11.28 -2.00
N THR A 64 7.46 -11.55 -1.16
CA THR A 64 7.69 -12.10 0.17
C THR A 64 8.16 -13.54 0.05
N ARG A 65 8.94 -13.97 1.04
CA ARG A 65 9.37 -15.35 1.23
C ARG A 65 8.92 -15.80 2.62
N ASP A 66 9.80 -16.20 3.45
CA ASP A 66 9.50 -16.63 4.83
C ASP A 66 9.58 -15.41 5.76
N LEU A 67 8.48 -14.65 5.86
CA LEU A 67 8.40 -13.50 6.75
C LEU A 67 8.06 -13.87 8.20
N ASP A 68 7.57 -15.06 8.48
CA ASP A 68 7.11 -15.46 9.82
C ASP A 68 8.25 -15.35 10.85
N CYS A 69 9.45 -15.81 10.47
CA CYS A 69 10.64 -15.66 11.32
C CYS A 69 11.00 -14.20 11.61
N PHE A 70 10.77 -13.31 10.65
CA PHE A 70 11.06 -11.88 10.80
C PHE A 70 10.01 -11.19 11.67
N LEU A 71 8.74 -11.47 11.44
CA LEU A 71 7.63 -10.91 12.21
C LEU A 71 7.69 -11.36 13.67
N ALA A 72 8.09 -12.61 13.92
CA ALA A 72 8.28 -13.14 15.27
C ALA A 72 9.39 -12.41 16.07
N LEU A 73 10.36 -11.74 15.41
CA LEU A 73 11.39 -10.96 16.10
C LEU A 73 10.85 -9.67 16.75
N PHE A 74 9.70 -9.20 16.31
CA PHE A 74 9.13 -7.96 16.85
C PHE A 74 8.25 -8.20 18.08
N GLU A 75 8.12 -9.47 18.56
CA GLU A 75 7.32 -9.85 19.73
C GLU A 75 5.99 -9.09 19.79
N SER A 76 5.34 -8.94 18.64
CA SER A 76 4.09 -8.23 18.53
C SER A 76 2.98 -9.11 19.10
N ASP A 77 2.24 -8.62 20.10
CA ASP A 77 1.00 -9.26 20.56
C ASP A 77 -0.10 -9.25 19.46
N PHE A 78 0.22 -8.64 18.33
CA PHE A 78 -0.66 -8.53 17.18
C PHE A 78 -0.25 -9.57 16.12
N PRO A 79 -1.02 -10.66 15.96
CA PRO A 79 -0.72 -11.68 14.95
C PRO A 79 -0.72 -11.03 13.56
N CYS A 80 0.38 -11.25 12.82
CA CYS A 80 0.51 -10.82 11.44
C CYS A 80 1.13 -11.98 10.65
N GLU A 81 0.44 -12.43 9.63
CA GLU A 81 0.89 -13.47 8.72
C GLU A 81 0.77 -12.97 7.29
N ILE A 82 1.82 -13.16 6.51
CA ILE A 82 1.89 -12.75 5.12
C ILE A 82 2.40 -13.94 4.32
N ASP A 83 1.59 -14.43 3.42
CA ASP A 83 1.90 -15.63 2.66
C ASP A 83 3.16 -15.47 1.78
N TYR A 84 3.78 -16.62 1.54
CA TYR A 84 4.86 -16.76 0.59
C TYR A 84 4.39 -16.33 -0.81
N ASP A 85 5.25 -15.61 -1.56
CA ASP A 85 4.94 -15.03 -2.86
C ASP A 85 3.87 -13.91 -2.86
N THR A 86 3.57 -13.29 -1.71
CA THR A 86 2.86 -12.01 -1.73
C THR A 86 3.66 -11.01 -2.55
N GLY A 87 3.04 -10.50 -3.60
CA GLY A 87 3.69 -9.65 -4.59
C GLY A 87 3.28 -8.20 -4.45
N ILE A 88 4.27 -7.30 -4.39
CA ILE A 88 4.06 -5.85 -4.46
C ILE A 88 4.88 -5.32 -5.63
N LYS A 89 4.21 -4.76 -6.64
CA LYS A 89 4.86 -4.18 -7.81
C LYS A 89 4.45 -2.72 -7.94
N GLY A 90 5.39 -1.88 -8.37
CA GLY A 90 5.02 -0.50 -8.54
C GLY A 90 6.02 0.33 -9.31
N LYS A 91 5.63 1.60 -9.47
CA LYS A 91 6.48 2.67 -9.98
C LYS A 91 6.30 3.87 -9.07
N TYR A 92 7.41 4.51 -8.75
CA TYR A 92 7.42 5.73 -7.96
C TYR A 92 8.27 6.79 -8.65
N ASN A 93 7.73 7.99 -8.78
CA ASN A 93 8.43 9.14 -9.31
C ASN A 93 8.22 10.34 -8.39
N SER A 94 9.27 10.71 -7.65
CA SER A 94 9.19 11.82 -6.68
C SER A 94 9.12 13.20 -7.34
N LYS A 95 9.52 13.33 -8.61
CA LYS A 95 9.41 14.58 -9.35
C LYS A 95 7.97 14.85 -9.79
N ASP A 96 7.30 13.81 -10.29
CA ASP A 96 5.91 13.86 -10.73
C ASP A 96 4.94 13.58 -9.59
N GLN A 97 5.48 13.26 -8.39
CA GLN A 97 4.72 12.94 -7.17
C GLN A 97 3.69 11.84 -7.44
N SER A 98 4.14 10.81 -8.10
CA SER A 98 3.29 9.72 -8.54
C SER A 98 3.75 8.37 -7.99
N LEU A 99 2.78 7.57 -7.58
CA LEU A 99 2.96 6.19 -7.17
C LEU A 99 1.89 5.34 -7.83
N ASP A 100 2.31 4.34 -8.60
CA ASP A 100 1.46 3.24 -9.05
C ASP A 100 1.87 1.99 -8.28
N LEU A 101 0.94 1.30 -7.67
CA LEU A 101 1.18 0.11 -6.88
C LEU A 101 0.15 -0.98 -7.21
N THR A 102 0.60 -2.21 -7.28
CA THR A 102 -0.25 -3.40 -7.36
C THR A 102 0.17 -4.37 -6.27
N LEU A 103 -0.80 -4.84 -5.50
CA LEU A 103 -0.66 -5.87 -4.48
C LEU A 103 -1.36 -7.15 -4.95
N SER A 104 -0.74 -8.30 -4.72
CA SER A 104 -1.37 -9.62 -4.87
C SER A 104 -0.91 -10.54 -3.75
N SER A 105 -1.82 -11.19 -3.06
CA SER A 105 -1.52 -12.15 -2.00
C SER A 105 -2.60 -13.21 -1.97
N SER A 106 -2.21 -14.46 -1.76
CA SER A 106 -3.16 -15.54 -1.52
C SER A 106 -3.70 -15.54 -0.10
N HIS A 107 -2.90 -15.03 0.86
CA HIS A 107 -3.32 -14.97 2.26
C HIS A 107 -2.61 -13.84 3.00
N LEU A 108 -3.38 -13.07 3.76
CA LEU A 108 -2.91 -12.05 4.69
C LEU A 108 -3.70 -12.17 5.99
N GLN A 109 -3.02 -12.17 7.13
CA GLN A 109 -3.65 -12.08 8.44
C GLN A 109 -3.15 -10.86 9.20
N PHE A 110 -4.09 -10.10 9.78
CA PHE A 110 -3.80 -8.96 10.63
C PHE A 110 -4.71 -9.01 11.87
N GLY A 111 -4.16 -9.44 12.98
CA GLY A 111 -4.95 -9.70 14.20
C GLY A 111 -6.02 -10.75 13.94
N ASP A 112 -7.28 -10.37 14.21
CA ASP A 112 -8.44 -11.24 14.02
C ASP A 112 -9.02 -11.18 12.60
N VAL A 113 -8.36 -10.50 11.67
CA VAL A 113 -8.79 -10.37 10.27
C VAL A 113 -7.91 -11.24 9.38
N VAL A 114 -8.52 -12.18 8.69
CA VAL A 114 -7.91 -13.00 7.64
C VAL A 114 -8.48 -12.62 6.31
N LEU A 115 -7.61 -12.41 5.31
CA LEU A 115 -7.96 -12.04 3.95
C LEU A 115 -7.35 -13.07 3.00
N ASP A 116 -8.18 -13.71 2.19
CA ASP A 116 -7.76 -14.67 1.18
C ASP A 116 -7.96 -14.09 -0.22
N ASP A 117 -7.01 -14.40 -1.11
CA ASP A 117 -6.97 -13.99 -2.51
C ASP A 117 -7.18 -12.47 -2.70
N VAL A 118 -6.25 -11.72 -2.13
CA VAL A 118 -6.23 -10.26 -2.20
C VAL A 118 -5.56 -9.82 -3.50
N TYR A 119 -6.23 -8.97 -4.24
CA TYR A 119 -5.67 -8.25 -5.37
C TYR A 119 -6.08 -6.79 -5.32
N GLY A 120 -5.13 -5.89 -5.57
CA GLY A 120 -5.46 -4.48 -5.57
C GLY A 120 -4.49 -3.62 -6.33
N THR A 121 -4.98 -2.47 -6.76
CA THR A 121 -4.20 -1.42 -7.41
C THR A 121 -4.41 -0.10 -6.69
N GLN A 122 -3.34 0.66 -6.56
CA GLN A 122 -3.36 1.99 -6.00
C GLN A 122 -2.57 2.94 -6.88
N ARG A 123 -3.11 4.12 -7.11
CA ARG A 123 -2.43 5.21 -7.81
C ARG A 123 -2.52 6.48 -7.00
N LEU A 124 -1.39 7.14 -6.87
CA LEU A 124 -1.28 8.48 -6.34
C LEU A 124 -0.70 9.35 -7.44
N SER A 125 -1.27 10.52 -7.67
CA SER A 125 -0.75 11.48 -8.64
C SER A 125 -1.12 12.89 -8.23
N ASN A 126 -0.13 13.70 -7.87
CA ASN A 126 -0.32 15.05 -7.35
C ASN A 126 -1.38 15.10 -6.24
N ASP A 127 -2.60 15.55 -6.59
CA ASP A 127 -3.72 15.75 -5.64
C ASP A 127 -4.79 14.66 -5.77
N SER A 128 -4.51 13.56 -6.49
CA SER A 128 -5.48 12.49 -6.71
C SER A 128 -5.04 11.16 -6.14
N ILE A 129 -5.99 10.41 -5.63
CA ILE A 129 -5.83 9.02 -5.17
C ILE A 129 -6.87 8.15 -5.86
N PHE A 130 -6.45 6.98 -6.24
CA PHE A 130 -7.29 5.91 -6.72
C PHE A 130 -6.87 4.61 -6.04
N CYS A 131 -7.82 3.87 -5.48
CA CYS A 131 -7.61 2.54 -4.93
C CYS A 131 -8.73 1.63 -5.39
N ASP A 132 -8.36 0.42 -5.79
CA ASP A 132 -9.30 -0.63 -6.20
C ASP A 132 -8.75 -1.96 -5.66
N TYR A 133 -9.44 -2.54 -4.69
CA TYR A 133 -9.05 -3.78 -4.02
C TYR A 133 -10.19 -4.77 -4.04
N VAL A 134 -9.86 -6.01 -4.36
CA VAL A 134 -10.77 -7.16 -4.32
C VAL A 134 -10.17 -8.20 -3.38
N VAL A 135 -11.01 -8.77 -2.53
CA VAL A 135 -10.69 -9.87 -1.61
C VAL A 135 -11.74 -10.94 -1.79
N ASP A 136 -11.33 -12.16 -2.11
CA ASP A 136 -12.31 -13.24 -2.32
C ASP A 136 -13.00 -13.64 -1.03
N ASN A 137 -12.24 -13.74 0.08
CA ASN A 137 -12.81 -14.04 1.40
C ASN A 137 -12.16 -13.17 2.48
N MET A 138 -12.96 -12.66 3.38
CA MET A 138 -12.52 -12.07 4.64
C MET A 138 -13.18 -12.81 5.80
N ILE A 139 -12.37 -13.25 6.75
CA ILE A 139 -12.83 -13.86 7.99
C ILE A 139 -12.46 -12.93 9.14
N TYR A 140 -13.42 -12.59 9.97
CA TYR A 140 -13.22 -11.78 11.15
C TYR A 140 -13.55 -12.60 12.41
N ASN A 141 -12.57 -12.67 13.33
CA ASN A 141 -12.70 -13.32 14.63
C ASN A 141 -13.21 -14.79 14.51
N ASP A 142 -12.69 -15.54 13.53
CA ASP A 142 -13.00 -16.95 13.22
C ASP A 142 -14.50 -17.28 13.04
N SER A 143 -15.36 -16.29 12.98
CA SER A 143 -16.81 -16.48 13.02
C SER A 143 -17.60 -15.75 11.95
N LEU A 144 -17.16 -14.59 11.52
CA LEU A 144 -17.83 -13.80 10.49
C LEU A 144 -17.09 -13.91 9.17
N THR A 145 -17.73 -14.45 8.16
CA THR A 145 -17.18 -14.59 6.82
C THR A 145 -17.90 -13.67 5.84
N PHE A 146 -17.13 -12.90 5.11
CA PHE A 146 -17.59 -12.06 4.01
C PHE A 146 -16.95 -12.54 2.72
N ASN A 147 -17.77 -12.81 1.72
CA ASN A 147 -17.31 -13.28 0.41
C ASN A 147 -17.31 -12.13 -0.58
N LYS A 148 -16.28 -12.11 -1.43
CA LYS A 148 -16.12 -11.12 -2.51
C LYS A 148 -16.28 -9.69 -2.02
N ILE A 149 -15.27 -9.21 -1.31
CA ILE A 149 -15.23 -7.82 -0.88
C ILE A 149 -14.58 -7.00 -1.98
N GLU A 150 -15.21 -5.91 -2.33
CA GLU A 150 -14.67 -4.90 -3.22
C GLU A 150 -14.56 -3.58 -2.46
N PHE A 151 -13.36 -3.01 -2.45
CA PHE A 151 -13.08 -1.70 -1.88
C PHE A 151 -12.58 -0.77 -2.97
N PHE A 152 -13.30 0.30 -3.19
CA PHE A 152 -12.96 1.31 -4.17
C PHE A 152 -12.86 2.67 -3.50
N THR A 153 -11.82 3.43 -3.86
CA THR A 153 -11.71 4.84 -3.48
C THR A 153 -11.18 5.64 -4.66
N ASP A 154 -11.85 6.73 -4.96
CA ASP A 154 -11.41 7.74 -5.91
C ASP A 154 -11.51 9.11 -5.28
N GLY A 155 -10.50 9.94 -5.49
CA GLY A 155 -10.50 11.25 -4.87
C GLY A 155 -9.50 12.21 -5.45
N SER A 156 -9.82 13.50 -5.29
CA SER A 156 -8.93 14.59 -5.67
C SER A 156 -9.22 15.83 -4.84
N LYS A 157 -8.21 16.68 -4.68
CA LYS A 157 -8.33 17.99 -4.02
C LYS A 157 -9.01 17.93 -2.65
N GLY A 158 -8.64 16.93 -1.84
CA GLY A 158 -9.15 16.79 -0.48
C GLY A 158 -10.57 16.23 -0.36
N VAL A 159 -11.14 15.70 -1.44
CA VAL A 159 -12.41 14.96 -1.41
C VAL A 159 -12.15 13.52 -1.83
N LEU A 160 -12.53 12.56 -0.99
CA LEU A 160 -12.46 11.13 -1.28
C LEU A 160 -13.88 10.56 -1.34
N ASN A 161 -14.18 9.86 -2.42
CA ASN A 161 -15.39 9.07 -2.56
C ASN A 161 -14.99 7.61 -2.41
N SER A 162 -15.58 6.92 -1.45
CA SER A 162 -15.22 5.55 -1.15
C SER A 162 -16.44 4.64 -1.16
N ASN A 163 -16.22 3.43 -1.59
CA ASN A 163 -17.21 2.38 -1.64
C ASN A 163 -16.63 1.09 -1.08
N LEU A 164 -17.39 0.42 -0.26
CA LEU A 164 -17.14 -0.94 0.21
C LEU A 164 -18.37 -1.78 -0.07
N SER A 165 -18.21 -2.86 -0.82
CA SER A 165 -19.28 -3.82 -1.07
C SER A 165 -18.82 -5.23 -0.73
N TRP A 166 -19.76 -6.08 -0.36
CA TRP A 166 -19.53 -7.52 -0.20
C TRP A 166 -20.67 -8.31 -0.80
N ALA A 167 -20.34 -9.52 -1.30
CA ALA A 167 -21.18 -10.37 -2.09
C ALA A 167 -21.79 -9.67 -3.33
N PRO A 168 -21.03 -8.87 -4.12
CA PRO A 168 -21.56 -8.11 -5.23
C PRO A 168 -22.20 -9.00 -6.29
N GLY A 169 -23.31 -8.52 -6.88
CA GLY A 169 -24.05 -9.25 -7.89
C GLY A 169 -24.91 -10.41 -7.38
N THR A 170 -25.08 -10.54 -6.07
CA THR A 170 -25.94 -11.54 -5.44
C THR A 170 -27.17 -10.91 -4.79
N GLU A 171 -28.17 -11.72 -4.39
CA GLU A 171 -29.32 -11.23 -3.62
C GLU A 171 -28.92 -10.78 -2.18
N GLN A 172 -27.73 -11.11 -1.74
CA GLN A 172 -27.18 -10.75 -0.42
C GLN A 172 -26.17 -9.60 -0.51
N GLU A 173 -26.06 -8.95 -1.63
CA GLU A 173 -25.19 -7.79 -1.80
C GLU A 173 -25.48 -6.71 -0.75
N SER A 174 -24.42 -6.26 -0.14
CA SER A 174 -24.46 -5.13 0.77
C SER A 174 -23.37 -4.13 0.39
N ARG A 175 -23.68 -2.86 0.54
CA ARG A 175 -22.80 -1.78 0.11
C ARG A 175 -22.83 -0.61 1.08
N ILE A 176 -21.68 -0.01 1.29
CA ILE A 176 -21.52 1.23 2.04
C ILE A 176 -20.79 2.22 1.14
N ASP A 177 -21.40 3.37 0.92
CA ASP A 177 -20.80 4.51 0.22
C ASP A 177 -20.57 5.64 1.22
N TRP A 178 -19.40 6.29 1.17
CA TRP A 178 -19.13 7.46 2.00
C TRP A 178 -18.19 8.43 1.30
N ASP A 179 -18.36 9.70 1.63
CA ASP A 179 -17.51 10.79 1.20
C ASP A 179 -16.72 11.33 2.38
N THR A 180 -15.44 11.54 2.18
CA THR A 180 -14.54 12.13 3.17
C THR A 180 -13.97 13.42 2.64
N LYS A 181 -14.03 14.49 3.43
CA LYS A 181 -13.34 15.75 3.14
C LYS A 181 -12.11 15.87 4.02
N ILE A 182 -10.96 15.98 3.38
CA ILE A 182 -9.69 16.23 4.06
C ILE A 182 -9.52 17.73 4.11
N HIS A 183 -9.50 18.30 5.31
CA HIS A 183 -9.26 19.72 5.51
C HIS A 183 -7.80 19.93 5.90
N ASP A 184 -7.10 20.78 5.17
CA ASP A 184 -5.81 21.30 5.58
C ASP A 184 -6.01 22.13 6.86
N LYS A 185 -5.15 21.89 7.86
CA LYS A 185 -5.14 22.65 9.11
C LYS A 185 -4.18 23.81 9.05
#